data_a678d92a1e3c8d5662c2ffca23edb17d
#
_entry.id   a678d92a1e3c8d5662c2ffca23edb17d
#
_cell.length_a   1.000
_cell.length_b   1.000
_cell.length_c   1.000
_cell.angle_alpha   90.00
_cell.angle_beta   90.00
_cell.angle_gamma   90.00
#
_symmetry.space_group_name_H-M   'P 1'
#
loop_
_entity.id
_entity.type
_entity.pdbx_description
1 polymer ?
#
loop_
_entity_poly.entity_id
_entity_poly.type
_entity_poly.pdbx_seq_one_letter_code
_entity_poly.pdbx_strand_id
1 'polypeptide(L)'
;MSKSIEKFPKELVSPIAQLHALVEKNSNLHIKELFVSEPDRFQQYSVKFDQLVFDYSKHRISKSVLEQLFALAKTKQLTHWIERLFSQDKVNCTEQRAAMHWALRLPSEYSKFPELTKQVHTQLQRMYALVEKIHAGQYRGATGEVIQDVVNIGVGGSDLGPQMVTHALCDFKVKTAKPLNVHFVSTMDGSQLSDLLHQLRPETTLFIISSKSFGTIDTLSNAQTVRQWLEKALGKHDRVVKSHFIGVSTKAEKMTEWGIAPENQLLLWDWVGGRYSLWSCIGFPIALTIGIDGFQQLLAGAHAVDEHFQNTSFEKNIPVLMALLGIWNNNFLNIQTHAVLPYDGRLKYFAAYLQQLEMESNGKSVQRGGQKVELDTCPIVWGEVGPNAQHAFYQLLHQGTQAVTCDFIAPIQRYNADHFTYVENAEALVEQHHLALSNCLAQSRLLAFGNEALDTKELESLPIYKQYEGNQPSSTLLLKELNPYSLGMLIALYEHKVFVQSVIWNINPFDQWGVEKGKQIADQLLPILNGAQNDLSALDASTRGLIKILLGKIDG
;
A
#
# COMPACT_ATOMS: atom_id res chain seq x y z
N MET A 1 39.90 21.06 55.13
CA MET A 1 39.68 21.34 53.69
C MET A 1 39.03 20.11 53.07
N SER A 2 37.74 20.09 53.01
CA SER A 2 36.94 19.02 52.39
C SER A 2 36.86 19.28 50.89
N LYS A 3 37.42 18.39 50.07
CA LYS A 3 37.28 18.43 48.61
C LYS A 3 35.86 17.93 48.26
N SER A 4 35.05 18.83 47.71
CA SER A 4 33.80 18.51 47.07
C SER A 4 34.06 17.62 45.86
N ILE A 5 33.50 16.42 45.90
CA ILE A 5 33.46 15.52 44.73
C ILE A 5 32.42 16.12 43.78
N GLU A 6 32.92 16.73 42.67
CA GLU A 6 32.06 17.09 41.53
C GLU A 6 31.41 15.82 41.00
N LYS A 7 30.07 15.75 41.13
CA LYS A 7 29.27 14.74 40.46
C LYS A 7 29.35 14.99 38.93
N PHE A 8 30.06 14.14 38.22
CA PHE A 8 29.99 14.08 36.75
C PHE A 8 28.52 13.97 36.34
N PRO A 9 28.09 14.68 35.26
CA PRO A 9 26.74 14.51 34.74
C PRO A 9 26.54 13.05 34.34
N LYS A 10 25.42 12.44 34.79
CA LYS A 10 25.01 11.12 34.31
C LYS A 10 25.08 11.12 32.79
N GLU A 11 25.92 10.26 32.20
CA GLU A 11 25.88 9.98 30.77
C GLU A 11 24.41 9.71 30.40
N LEU A 12 23.87 10.51 29.48
CA LEU A 12 22.51 10.34 28.98
C LEU A 12 22.47 8.98 28.24
N VAL A 13 21.93 7.97 28.89
CA VAL A 13 21.74 6.64 28.29
C VAL A 13 20.87 6.81 27.04
N SER A 14 21.30 6.25 25.90
CA SER A 14 20.58 6.41 24.63
C SER A 14 19.15 5.87 24.75
N PRO A 15 18.16 6.45 24.04
CA PRO A 15 16.78 5.94 24.04
C PRO A 15 16.68 4.45 23.65
N ILE A 16 17.54 3.97 22.75
CA ILE A 16 17.62 2.55 22.36
C ILE A 16 18.00 1.68 23.57
N ALA A 17 19.05 2.06 24.31
CA ALA A 17 19.46 1.31 25.50
C ALA A 17 18.37 1.32 26.59
N GLN A 18 17.65 2.42 26.74
CA GLN A 18 16.51 2.51 27.67
C GLN A 18 15.33 1.62 27.23
N LEU A 19 15.05 1.54 25.91
CA LEU A 19 14.02 0.65 25.38
C LEU A 19 14.38 -0.83 25.63
N HIS A 20 15.64 -1.24 25.43
CA HIS A 20 16.09 -2.59 25.77
C HIS A 20 15.92 -2.89 27.28
N ALA A 21 16.30 -1.98 28.14
CA ALA A 21 16.11 -2.14 29.59
C ALA A 21 14.61 -2.25 29.97
N LEU A 22 13.72 -1.54 29.25
CA LEU A 22 12.27 -1.67 29.42
C LEU A 22 11.74 -3.03 28.95
N VAL A 23 12.29 -3.62 27.89
CA VAL A 23 11.95 -4.99 27.47
C VAL A 23 12.29 -5.99 28.58
N GLU A 24 13.51 -5.94 29.11
CA GLU A 24 13.94 -6.84 30.19
C GLU A 24 13.04 -6.69 31.43
N LYS A 25 12.76 -5.45 31.85
CA LYS A 25 11.88 -5.16 32.99
C LYS A 25 10.45 -5.65 32.77
N ASN A 26 9.95 -5.59 31.54
CA ASN A 26 8.56 -5.90 31.16
C ASN A 26 8.45 -7.26 30.43
N SER A 27 9.46 -8.14 30.50
CA SER A 27 9.47 -9.43 29.79
C SER A 27 8.23 -10.29 30.02
N ASN A 28 7.67 -10.22 31.23
CA ASN A 28 6.46 -10.94 31.65
C ASN A 28 5.19 -10.08 31.56
N LEU A 29 5.26 -8.87 30.98
CA LEU A 29 4.10 -7.98 30.92
C LEU A 29 3.04 -8.55 29.98
N HIS A 30 1.87 -8.83 30.53
CA HIS A 30 0.72 -9.31 29.76
C HIS A 30 -0.26 -8.17 29.49
N ILE A 31 -0.82 -8.13 28.27
CA ILE A 31 -1.80 -7.08 27.87
C ILE A 31 -2.97 -7.01 28.86
N LYS A 32 -3.47 -8.16 29.35
CA LYS A 32 -4.53 -8.21 30.36
C LYS A 32 -4.22 -7.45 31.64
N GLU A 33 -2.97 -7.56 32.13
CA GLU A 33 -2.52 -6.88 33.35
C GLU A 33 -2.46 -5.37 33.15
N LEU A 34 -2.13 -4.93 31.94
CA LEU A 34 -2.17 -3.52 31.57
C LEU A 34 -3.60 -2.97 31.63
N PHE A 35 -4.62 -3.72 31.20
CA PHE A 35 -6.01 -3.29 31.31
C PHE A 35 -6.54 -3.30 32.74
N VAL A 36 -6.00 -4.15 33.63
CA VAL A 36 -6.33 -4.15 35.05
C VAL A 36 -5.69 -2.94 35.75
N SER A 37 -4.42 -2.66 35.45
CA SER A 37 -3.69 -1.56 36.11
C SER A 37 -4.04 -0.17 35.55
N GLU A 38 -4.53 -0.11 34.30
CA GLU A 38 -4.90 1.11 33.59
C GLU A 38 -6.36 1.00 33.09
N PRO A 39 -7.38 1.24 33.95
CA PRO A 39 -8.81 1.09 33.57
C PRO A 39 -9.23 1.98 32.40
N ASP A 40 -8.62 3.16 32.27
CA ASP A 40 -8.86 4.14 31.19
C ASP A 40 -7.93 3.91 29.99
N ARG A 41 -7.41 2.69 29.80
CA ARG A 41 -6.40 2.39 28.79
C ARG A 41 -6.85 2.70 27.36
N PHE A 42 -8.12 2.43 27.04
CA PHE A 42 -8.66 2.80 25.71
C PHE A 42 -8.57 4.31 25.47
N GLN A 43 -8.96 5.15 26.45
CA GLN A 43 -8.92 6.60 26.34
C GLN A 43 -7.49 7.13 26.23
N GLN A 44 -6.53 6.49 26.90
CA GLN A 44 -5.12 6.88 26.90
C GLN A 44 -4.40 6.47 25.60
N TYR A 45 -4.78 5.34 25.02
CA TYR A 45 -4.11 4.72 23.88
C TYR A 45 -5.03 4.62 22.65
N SER A 46 -5.87 5.63 22.44
CA SER A 46 -6.62 5.84 21.21
C SER A 46 -6.55 7.28 20.73
N VAL A 47 -6.62 7.47 19.43
CA VAL A 47 -6.66 8.79 18.79
C VAL A 47 -7.81 8.81 17.80
N LYS A 48 -8.64 9.85 17.90
CA LYS A 48 -9.67 10.13 16.90
C LYS A 48 -9.19 11.29 16.03
N PHE A 49 -9.24 11.07 14.73
CA PHE A 49 -8.92 12.10 13.75
C PHE A 49 -9.93 12.02 12.59
N ASP A 50 -10.70 13.09 12.41
CA ASP A 50 -11.72 13.23 11.37
C ASP A 50 -12.68 12.00 11.34
N GLN A 51 -12.69 11.21 10.26
CA GLN A 51 -13.54 10.04 10.08
C GLN A 51 -12.89 8.72 10.56
N LEU A 52 -11.80 8.81 11.33
CA LEU A 52 -11.01 7.66 11.73
C LEU A 52 -10.78 7.63 13.24
N VAL A 53 -10.83 6.41 13.81
CA VAL A 53 -10.38 6.11 15.18
C VAL A 53 -9.26 5.10 15.09
N PHE A 54 -8.12 5.41 15.69
CA PHE A 54 -6.98 4.51 15.84
C PHE A 54 -6.86 4.09 17.31
N ASP A 55 -7.16 2.83 17.60
CA ASP A 55 -6.99 2.20 18.92
C ASP A 55 -5.74 1.32 18.91
N TYR A 56 -4.79 1.63 19.78
CA TYR A 56 -3.57 0.86 20.00
C TYR A 56 -3.44 0.40 21.46
N SER A 57 -4.56 0.39 22.20
CA SER A 57 -4.60 -0.02 23.61
C SER A 57 -4.21 -1.49 23.82
N LYS A 58 -4.35 -2.33 22.80
CA LYS A 58 -3.98 -3.76 22.85
C LYS A 58 -2.53 -4.04 22.44
N HIS A 59 -1.63 -3.04 22.50
CA HIS A 59 -0.20 -3.26 22.39
C HIS A 59 0.46 -3.49 23.75
N ARG A 60 1.58 -4.21 23.77
CA ARG A 60 2.43 -4.45 24.96
C ARG A 60 3.28 -3.21 25.23
N ILE A 61 2.62 -2.11 25.58
CA ILE A 61 3.23 -0.79 25.83
C ILE A 61 2.77 -0.21 27.14
N SER A 62 3.65 0.56 27.78
CA SER A 62 3.37 1.42 28.90
C SER A 62 3.69 2.88 28.55
N LYS A 63 3.29 3.81 29.41
CA LYS A 63 3.64 5.22 29.25
C LYS A 63 5.16 5.43 29.12
N SER A 64 5.96 4.72 29.94
CA SER A 64 7.43 4.82 29.87
C SER A 64 8.01 4.32 28.53
N VAL A 65 7.42 3.29 27.92
CA VAL A 65 7.80 2.83 26.58
C VAL A 65 7.53 3.91 25.55
N LEU A 66 6.32 4.51 25.54
CA LEU A 66 5.98 5.59 24.61
C LEU A 66 6.89 6.81 24.76
N GLU A 67 7.20 7.22 25.99
CA GLU A 67 8.13 8.32 26.26
C GLU A 67 9.50 8.08 25.64
N GLN A 68 10.02 6.85 25.72
CA GLN A 68 11.30 6.49 25.12
C GLN A 68 11.22 6.36 23.58
N LEU A 69 10.11 5.90 23.03
CA LEU A 69 9.88 5.90 21.59
C LEU A 69 9.81 7.32 21.01
N PHE A 70 9.16 8.25 21.70
CA PHE A 70 9.17 9.67 21.32
C PHE A 70 10.56 10.30 21.48
N ALA A 71 11.32 9.93 22.51
CA ALA A 71 12.71 10.36 22.67
C ALA A 71 13.59 9.84 21.52
N LEU A 72 13.40 8.59 21.09
CA LEU A 72 14.06 8.02 19.92
C LEU A 72 13.74 8.81 18.64
N ALA A 73 12.45 9.11 18.40
CA ALA A 73 12.02 9.90 17.25
C ALA A 73 12.67 11.31 17.24
N LYS A 74 12.72 11.97 18.39
CA LYS A 74 13.41 13.27 18.56
C LYS A 74 14.92 13.15 18.29
N THR A 75 15.58 12.12 18.83
CA THR A 75 17.02 11.87 18.59
C THR A 75 17.33 11.63 17.11
N LYS A 76 16.42 10.95 16.40
CA LYS A 76 16.51 10.75 14.94
C LYS A 76 16.05 11.98 14.13
N GLN A 77 15.78 13.11 14.78
CA GLN A 77 15.37 14.37 14.16
C GLN A 77 14.13 14.23 13.27
N LEU A 78 13.12 13.44 13.71
CA LEU A 78 11.94 13.14 12.89
C LEU A 78 11.23 14.41 12.40
N THR A 79 11.05 15.43 13.25
CA THR A 79 10.42 16.70 12.86
C THR A 79 11.13 17.34 11.66
N HIS A 80 12.47 17.41 11.71
CA HIS A 80 13.26 17.94 10.60
C HIS A 80 13.10 17.12 9.32
N TRP A 81 13.02 15.78 9.42
CA TRP A 81 12.78 14.94 8.26
C TRP A 81 11.37 15.10 7.66
N ILE A 82 10.35 15.35 8.51
CA ILE A 82 9.00 15.69 8.05
C ILE A 82 9.04 17.03 7.28
N GLU A 83 9.66 18.06 7.84
CA GLU A 83 9.84 19.35 7.16
C GLU A 83 10.53 19.21 5.80
N ARG A 84 11.59 18.40 5.73
CA ARG A 84 12.31 18.11 4.49
C ARG A 84 11.46 17.39 3.46
N LEU A 85 10.63 16.43 3.87
CA LEU A 85 9.72 15.72 2.96
C LEU A 85 8.78 16.73 2.26
N PHE A 86 8.26 17.70 3.00
CA PHE A 86 7.30 18.69 2.49
C PHE A 86 7.94 20.01 1.97
N SER A 87 9.27 20.04 1.82
CA SER A 87 10.02 21.23 1.34
C SER A 87 10.66 21.09 -0.04
N GLN A 88 10.33 20.04 -0.79
CA GLN A 88 10.97 19.70 -2.08
C GLN A 88 12.45 19.29 -1.98
N ASP A 89 12.97 19.01 -0.78
CA ASP A 89 14.32 18.53 -0.58
C ASP A 89 14.53 17.14 -1.24
N LYS A 90 15.77 16.87 -1.63
CA LYS A 90 16.18 15.59 -2.22
C LYS A 90 16.27 14.49 -1.17
N VAL A 91 15.12 14.16 -0.54
CA VAL A 91 15.03 13.12 0.50
C VAL A 91 15.29 11.71 -0.05
N ASN A 92 15.10 11.49 -1.34
CA ASN A 92 15.57 10.29 -2.04
C ASN A 92 17.07 10.47 -2.37
N CYS A 93 17.91 10.19 -1.38
CA CYS A 93 19.33 10.54 -1.41
C CYS A 93 20.15 9.70 -2.41
N THR A 94 19.77 8.45 -2.71
CA THR A 94 20.50 7.57 -3.63
C THR A 94 20.25 7.91 -5.10
N GLU A 95 19.10 8.47 -5.42
CA GLU A 95 18.75 8.93 -6.76
C GLU A 95 18.84 10.46 -6.91
N GLN A 96 19.22 11.19 -5.86
CA GLN A 96 19.33 12.65 -5.83
C GLN A 96 18.05 13.38 -6.28
N ARG A 97 16.87 12.87 -5.83
CA ARG A 97 15.55 13.39 -6.19
C ARG A 97 14.73 13.78 -4.96
N ALA A 98 13.80 14.69 -5.13
CA ALA A 98 12.72 14.88 -4.17
C ALA A 98 11.74 13.70 -4.22
N ALA A 99 10.95 13.51 -3.16
CA ALA A 99 9.82 12.57 -3.12
C ALA A 99 8.57 13.37 -2.73
N MET A 100 7.79 13.78 -3.74
CA MET A 100 6.71 14.75 -3.56
C MET A 100 5.33 14.17 -3.90
N HIS A 101 5.11 12.88 -3.61
CA HIS A 101 3.80 12.26 -3.81
C HIS A 101 2.66 13.01 -3.09
N TRP A 102 2.95 13.64 -1.96
CA TRP A 102 2.05 14.55 -1.24
C TRP A 102 1.58 15.74 -2.10
N ALA A 103 2.42 16.24 -3.00
CA ALA A 103 2.07 17.38 -3.85
C ALA A 103 0.98 17.06 -4.89
N LEU A 104 0.78 15.76 -5.21
CA LEU A 104 -0.27 15.30 -6.13
C LEU A 104 -1.69 15.52 -5.56
N ARG A 105 -1.82 15.72 -4.27
CA ARG A 105 -3.08 15.85 -3.53
C ARG A 105 -3.30 17.24 -2.91
N LEU A 106 -2.44 18.21 -3.26
CA LEU A 106 -2.63 19.59 -2.85
C LEU A 106 -3.89 20.19 -3.48
N PRO A 107 -4.68 20.98 -2.73
CA PRO A 107 -5.77 21.78 -3.29
C PRO A 107 -5.28 22.76 -4.37
N SER A 108 -6.14 23.11 -5.33
CA SER A 108 -5.77 24.01 -6.44
C SER A 108 -5.33 25.40 -5.97
N GLU A 109 -5.87 25.85 -4.84
CA GLU A 109 -5.57 27.15 -4.24
C GLU A 109 -4.36 27.15 -3.30
N TYR A 110 -3.61 26.04 -3.21
CA TYR A 110 -2.49 25.93 -2.29
C TYR A 110 -1.34 26.88 -2.66
N SER A 111 -1.14 27.91 -1.84
CA SER A 111 -0.30 29.06 -2.16
C SER A 111 1.19 28.86 -1.88
N LYS A 112 1.57 27.88 -1.05
CA LYS A 112 2.98 27.66 -0.66
C LYS A 112 3.86 27.20 -1.83
N PHE A 113 3.29 26.46 -2.80
CA PHE A 113 4.00 25.92 -3.97
C PHE A 113 3.21 26.16 -5.27
N PRO A 114 2.95 27.41 -5.69
CA PRO A 114 1.98 27.72 -6.74
C PRO A 114 2.34 27.08 -8.09
N GLU A 115 3.61 27.09 -8.49
CA GLU A 115 4.04 26.51 -9.77
C GLU A 115 3.92 24.97 -9.77
N LEU A 116 4.26 24.33 -8.67
CA LEU A 116 4.12 22.87 -8.50
C LEU A 116 2.65 22.47 -8.53
N THR A 117 1.81 23.17 -7.77
CA THR A 117 0.35 22.98 -7.74
C THR A 117 -0.26 23.15 -9.14
N LYS A 118 0.11 24.22 -9.86
CA LYS A 118 -0.34 24.46 -11.22
C LYS A 118 0.04 23.33 -12.19
N GLN A 119 1.29 22.85 -12.11
CA GLN A 119 1.74 21.73 -12.95
C GLN A 119 0.93 20.46 -12.69
N VAL A 120 0.71 20.11 -11.42
CA VAL A 120 -0.08 18.92 -11.03
C VAL A 120 -1.51 19.05 -11.55
N HIS A 121 -2.18 20.16 -11.24
CA HIS A 121 -3.57 20.38 -11.66
C HIS A 121 -3.72 20.43 -13.18
N THR A 122 -2.74 20.95 -13.92
CA THR A 122 -2.75 20.90 -15.40
C THR A 122 -2.84 19.45 -15.91
N GLN A 123 -2.09 18.52 -15.33
CA GLN A 123 -2.15 17.11 -15.73
C GLN A 123 -3.43 16.42 -15.24
N LEU A 124 -3.89 16.70 -14.03
CA LEU A 124 -5.18 16.22 -13.53
C LEU A 124 -6.34 16.68 -14.42
N GLN A 125 -6.36 17.94 -14.85
CA GLN A 125 -7.39 18.46 -15.77
C GLN A 125 -7.36 17.76 -17.14
N ARG A 126 -6.17 17.43 -17.68
CA ARG A 126 -6.07 16.61 -18.90
C ARG A 126 -6.67 15.22 -18.69
N MET A 127 -6.36 14.58 -17.56
CA MET A 127 -6.92 13.29 -17.18
C MET A 127 -8.44 13.37 -17.04
N TYR A 128 -8.95 14.39 -16.37
CA TYR A 128 -10.40 14.62 -16.17
C TYR A 128 -11.13 14.83 -17.49
N ALA A 129 -10.56 15.59 -18.41
CA ALA A 129 -11.15 15.77 -19.75
C ALA A 129 -11.26 14.45 -20.54
N LEU A 130 -10.33 13.52 -20.37
CA LEU A 130 -10.44 12.16 -20.95
C LEU A 130 -11.51 11.34 -20.22
N VAL A 131 -11.60 11.41 -18.89
CA VAL A 131 -12.67 10.76 -18.11
C VAL A 131 -14.05 11.22 -18.60
N GLU A 132 -14.27 12.52 -18.71
CA GLU A 132 -15.54 13.09 -19.20
C GLU A 132 -15.90 12.61 -20.60
N LYS A 133 -14.94 12.62 -21.54
CA LYS A 133 -15.17 12.15 -22.91
C LYS A 133 -15.56 10.66 -22.95
N ILE A 134 -14.91 9.82 -22.13
CA ILE A 134 -15.21 8.39 -22.05
C ILE A 134 -16.58 8.18 -21.40
N HIS A 135 -16.87 8.82 -20.28
CA HIS A 135 -18.14 8.72 -19.57
C HIS A 135 -19.33 9.20 -20.44
N ALA A 136 -19.14 10.26 -21.19
CA ALA A 136 -20.16 10.80 -22.11
C ALA A 136 -20.31 9.97 -23.41
N GLY A 137 -19.49 8.91 -23.61
CA GLY A 137 -19.50 8.12 -24.85
C GLY A 137 -18.99 8.89 -26.08
N GLN A 138 -18.26 9.98 -25.87
CA GLN A 138 -17.65 10.79 -26.93
C GLN A 138 -16.30 10.24 -27.38
N TYR A 139 -15.58 9.54 -26.51
CA TYR A 139 -14.36 8.81 -26.87
C TYR A 139 -14.75 7.49 -27.55
N ARG A 140 -14.26 7.28 -28.77
CA ARG A 140 -14.69 6.18 -29.64
C ARG A 140 -13.52 5.37 -30.17
N GLY A 141 -13.72 4.06 -30.30
CA GLY A 141 -12.80 3.16 -30.97
C GLY A 141 -12.63 3.48 -32.47
N ALA A 142 -11.75 2.76 -33.13
CA ALA A 142 -11.42 2.95 -34.55
C ALA A 142 -12.63 2.74 -35.50
N THR A 143 -13.59 1.93 -35.11
CA THR A 143 -14.85 1.67 -35.83
C THR A 143 -15.94 2.73 -35.57
N GLY A 144 -15.72 3.63 -34.60
CA GLY A 144 -16.71 4.61 -34.17
C GLY A 144 -17.60 4.13 -33.03
N GLU A 145 -17.41 2.90 -32.52
CA GLU A 145 -18.11 2.36 -31.36
C GLU A 145 -17.70 3.07 -30.06
N VAL A 146 -18.63 3.16 -29.11
CA VAL A 146 -18.38 3.70 -27.77
C VAL A 146 -17.55 2.70 -26.96
N ILE A 147 -16.53 3.19 -26.23
CA ILE A 147 -15.73 2.34 -25.35
C ILE A 147 -16.59 1.83 -24.18
N GLN A 148 -16.49 0.54 -23.91
CA GLN A 148 -17.19 -0.17 -22.84
C GLN A 148 -16.25 -0.89 -21.89
N ASP A 149 -15.04 -1.23 -22.35
CA ASP A 149 -14.01 -1.89 -21.56
C ASP A 149 -12.71 -1.09 -21.60
N VAL A 150 -12.13 -0.88 -20.43
CA VAL A 150 -10.83 -0.23 -20.27
C VAL A 150 -9.89 -1.19 -19.55
N VAL A 151 -8.74 -1.47 -20.16
CA VAL A 151 -7.73 -2.37 -19.62
C VAL A 151 -6.49 -1.59 -19.22
N ASN A 152 -6.18 -1.52 -17.93
CA ASN A 152 -4.93 -0.97 -17.45
C ASN A 152 -3.82 -2.02 -17.54
N ILE A 153 -2.81 -1.75 -18.35
CA ILE A 153 -1.60 -2.58 -18.48
C ILE A 153 -0.50 -1.87 -17.69
N GLY A 154 -0.13 -2.42 -16.55
CA GLY A 154 0.88 -1.85 -15.67
C GLY A 154 1.39 -2.89 -14.69
N VAL A 155 2.52 -2.65 -14.05
CA VAL A 155 3.11 -3.56 -13.07
C VAL A 155 3.53 -2.81 -11.81
N GLY A 156 3.48 -3.49 -10.68
CA GLY A 156 3.85 -2.90 -9.39
C GLY A 156 3.01 -1.67 -9.04
N GLY A 157 3.63 -0.50 -8.83
CA GLY A 157 2.92 0.73 -8.48
C GLY A 157 1.96 1.26 -9.55
N SER A 158 2.12 0.84 -10.81
CA SER A 158 1.18 1.16 -11.90
C SER A 158 -0.03 0.23 -11.98
N ASP A 159 -0.09 -0.78 -11.11
CA ASP A 159 -1.17 -1.78 -11.02
C ASP A 159 -1.78 -1.86 -9.63
N LEU A 160 -0.99 -2.22 -8.60
CA LEU A 160 -1.47 -2.57 -7.27
C LEU A 160 -2.31 -1.47 -6.60
N GLY A 161 -1.85 -0.21 -6.66
CA GLY A 161 -2.59 0.92 -6.09
C GLY A 161 -3.92 1.17 -6.83
N PRO A 162 -3.90 1.39 -8.15
CA PRO A 162 -5.11 1.55 -8.94
C PRO A 162 -6.10 0.39 -8.82
N GLN A 163 -5.65 -0.87 -8.87
CA GLN A 163 -6.50 -2.05 -8.72
C GLN A 163 -7.15 -2.09 -7.33
N MET A 164 -6.36 -1.88 -6.29
CA MET A 164 -6.85 -1.89 -4.91
C MET A 164 -7.93 -0.82 -4.71
N VAL A 165 -7.69 0.42 -5.13
CA VAL A 165 -8.65 1.53 -4.95
C VAL A 165 -9.91 1.32 -5.81
N THR A 166 -9.75 0.90 -7.07
CA THR A 166 -10.88 0.62 -7.96
C THR A 166 -11.80 -0.47 -7.37
N HIS A 167 -11.22 -1.53 -6.81
CA HIS A 167 -11.97 -2.59 -6.15
C HIS A 167 -12.60 -2.10 -4.83
N ALA A 168 -11.85 -1.38 -4.00
CA ALA A 168 -12.33 -0.90 -2.70
C ALA A 168 -13.51 0.08 -2.81
N LEU A 169 -13.58 0.82 -3.90
CA LEU A 169 -14.60 1.84 -4.14
C LEU A 169 -15.65 1.42 -5.18
N CYS A 170 -15.85 0.11 -5.39
CA CYS A 170 -16.82 -0.41 -6.36
C CYS A 170 -18.27 0.07 -6.11
N ASP A 171 -18.62 0.35 -4.85
CA ASP A 171 -19.93 0.89 -4.47
C ASP A 171 -20.13 2.35 -4.96
N PHE A 172 -19.04 3.05 -5.27
CA PHE A 172 -19.01 4.44 -5.76
C PHE A 172 -18.88 4.56 -7.28
N LYS A 173 -19.08 3.44 -8.01
CA LYS A 173 -19.02 3.43 -9.47
C LYS A 173 -20.06 4.39 -10.06
N VAL A 174 -19.58 5.33 -10.88
CA VAL A 174 -20.46 6.33 -11.50
C VAL A 174 -21.25 5.76 -12.67
N LYS A 175 -22.43 6.35 -12.93
CA LYS A 175 -23.23 6.06 -14.12
C LYS A 175 -22.59 6.71 -15.34
N THR A 176 -22.45 5.95 -16.41
CA THR A 176 -21.87 6.37 -17.69
C THR A 176 -22.87 6.19 -18.82
N ALA A 177 -22.62 6.81 -19.98
CA ALA A 177 -23.51 6.71 -21.14
C ALA A 177 -23.72 5.26 -21.64
N LYS A 178 -22.70 4.43 -21.48
CA LYS A 178 -22.73 2.97 -21.67
C LYS A 178 -22.02 2.31 -20.47
N PRO A 179 -22.38 1.08 -20.09
CA PRO A 179 -21.65 0.38 -19.03
C PRO A 179 -20.15 0.38 -19.31
N LEU A 180 -19.34 0.79 -18.33
CA LEU A 180 -17.90 0.85 -18.42
C LEU A 180 -17.27 -0.10 -17.41
N ASN A 181 -16.46 -1.05 -17.88
CA ASN A 181 -15.73 -1.98 -17.05
C ASN A 181 -14.25 -1.62 -17.07
N VAL A 182 -13.60 -1.70 -15.91
CA VAL A 182 -12.16 -1.46 -15.77
C VAL A 182 -11.49 -2.76 -15.36
N HIS A 183 -10.50 -3.17 -16.13
CA HIS A 183 -9.74 -4.41 -15.97
C HIS A 183 -8.26 -4.08 -15.73
N PHE A 184 -7.53 -5.02 -15.10
CA PHE A 184 -6.12 -4.86 -14.78
C PHE A 184 -5.33 -6.06 -15.30
N VAL A 185 -4.20 -5.79 -15.95
CA VAL A 185 -3.26 -6.81 -16.46
C VAL A 185 -1.84 -6.41 -16.05
N SER A 186 -1.20 -7.27 -15.26
CA SER A 186 0.13 -7.00 -14.72
C SER A 186 1.17 -8.11 -14.99
N THR A 187 0.75 -9.37 -15.11
CA THR A 187 1.69 -10.49 -15.29
C THR A 187 2.17 -10.60 -16.74
N MET A 188 3.46 -10.90 -16.93
CA MET A 188 4.08 -11.04 -18.25
C MET A 188 3.90 -12.43 -18.88
N ASP A 189 3.40 -13.41 -18.13
CA ASP A 189 3.23 -14.78 -18.60
C ASP A 189 2.06 -14.97 -19.57
N GLY A 190 1.29 -13.91 -19.81
CA GLY A 190 0.19 -13.86 -20.74
C GLY A 190 -1.12 -14.50 -20.25
N SER A 191 -1.14 -15.17 -19.09
CA SER A 191 -2.34 -15.87 -18.61
C SER A 191 -3.53 -14.93 -18.36
N GLN A 192 -3.32 -13.84 -17.63
CA GLN A 192 -4.35 -12.83 -17.39
C GLN A 192 -4.85 -12.22 -18.70
N LEU A 193 -3.92 -11.90 -19.60
CA LEU A 193 -4.24 -11.24 -20.85
C LEU A 193 -5.03 -12.16 -21.79
N SER A 194 -4.61 -13.43 -21.95
CA SER A 194 -5.29 -14.38 -22.84
C SER A 194 -6.72 -14.65 -22.40
N ASP A 195 -6.96 -14.83 -21.10
CA ASP A 195 -8.30 -15.03 -20.55
C ASP A 195 -9.18 -13.80 -20.79
N LEU A 196 -8.65 -12.61 -20.52
CA LEU A 196 -9.37 -11.36 -20.68
C LEU A 196 -9.74 -11.08 -22.16
N LEU A 197 -8.80 -11.28 -23.10
CA LEU A 197 -9.04 -11.01 -24.52
C LEU A 197 -10.13 -11.89 -25.14
N HIS A 198 -10.43 -13.07 -24.58
CA HIS A 198 -11.56 -13.89 -24.99
C HIS A 198 -12.94 -13.28 -24.63
N GLN A 199 -12.97 -12.41 -23.65
CA GLN A 199 -14.19 -11.78 -23.14
C GLN A 199 -14.42 -10.38 -23.74
N LEU A 200 -13.37 -9.77 -24.31
CA LEU A 200 -13.40 -8.40 -24.80
C LEU A 200 -13.75 -8.32 -26.30
N ARG A 201 -14.36 -7.19 -26.66
CA ARG A 201 -14.60 -6.83 -28.06
C ARG A 201 -13.58 -5.79 -28.52
N PRO A 202 -12.81 -6.06 -29.60
CA PRO A 202 -11.79 -5.13 -30.09
C PRO A 202 -12.32 -3.72 -30.36
N GLU A 203 -13.55 -3.61 -30.89
CA GLU A 203 -14.16 -2.34 -31.29
C GLU A 203 -14.45 -1.40 -30.11
N THR A 204 -14.68 -1.96 -28.92
CA THR A 204 -15.14 -1.24 -27.73
C THR A 204 -14.11 -1.22 -26.59
N THR A 205 -12.89 -1.71 -26.81
CA THR A 205 -11.87 -1.83 -25.76
C THR A 205 -10.81 -0.75 -25.90
N LEU A 206 -10.49 -0.08 -24.79
CA LEU A 206 -9.42 0.90 -24.64
C LEU A 206 -8.32 0.35 -23.72
N PHE A 207 -7.07 0.50 -24.09
CA PHE A 207 -5.92 0.09 -23.28
C PHE A 207 -5.17 1.28 -22.73
N ILE A 208 -4.84 1.25 -21.45
CA ILE A 208 -3.99 2.23 -20.77
C ILE A 208 -2.62 1.57 -20.57
N ILE A 209 -1.57 2.14 -21.15
CA ILE A 209 -0.19 1.70 -20.94
C ILE A 209 0.40 2.55 -19.81
N SER A 210 0.44 1.98 -18.61
CA SER A 210 0.88 2.65 -17.40
C SER A 210 2.32 2.24 -17.04
N SER A 211 3.31 3.08 -17.37
CA SER A 211 4.72 2.80 -17.06
C SER A 211 5.53 4.08 -16.88
N LYS A 212 6.07 4.31 -15.69
CA LYS A 212 6.85 5.53 -15.38
C LYS A 212 7.99 5.75 -16.40
N SER A 213 8.75 4.71 -16.73
CA SER A 213 9.90 4.79 -17.65
C SER A 213 9.54 4.56 -19.11
N PHE A 214 8.30 4.11 -19.39
CA PHE A 214 7.86 3.58 -20.68
C PHE A 214 8.89 2.64 -21.31
N GLY A 215 9.39 1.71 -20.46
CA GLY A 215 10.45 0.77 -20.83
C GLY A 215 10.41 -0.52 -20.01
N THR A 216 9.38 -0.71 -19.17
CA THR A 216 9.18 -1.94 -18.39
C THR A 216 8.77 -3.06 -19.34
N ILE A 217 9.57 -4.11 -19.42
CA ILE A 217 9.39 -5.20 -20.40
C ILE A 217 8.03 -5.89 -20.22
N ASP A 218 7.61 -6.14 -19.00
CA ASP A 218 6.31 -6.72 -18.67
C ASP A 218 5.16 -5.94 -19.31
N THR A 219 5.14 -4.63 -19.06
CA THR A 219 4.11 -3.72 -19.57
C THR A 219 4.13 -3.64 -21.09
N LEU A 220 5.33 -3.48 -21.69
CA LEU A 220 5.45 -3.31 -23.14
C LEU A 220 5.20 -4.60 -23.90
N SER A 221 5.52 -5.77 -23.35
CA SER A 221 5.19 -7.07 -23.94
C SER A 221 3.68 -7.26 -24.02
N ASN A 222 2.96 -7.03 -22.91
CA ASN A 222 1.49 -7.08 -22.91
C ASN A 222 0.89 -6.05 -23.87
N ALA A 223 1.42 -4.81 -23.89
CA ALA A 223 0.96 -3.76 -24.80
C ALA A 223 1.15 -4.15 -26.28
N GLN A 224 2.26 -4.79 -26.62
CA GLN A 224 2.51 -5.28 -27.99
C GLN A 224 1.55 -6.40 -28.37
N THR A 225 1.25 -7.32 -27.46
CA THR A 225 0.29 -8.41 -27.69
C THR A 225 -1.11 -7.86 -27.95
N VAL A 226 -1.61 -6.91 -27.15
CA VAL A 226 -2.93 -6.32 -27.38
C VAL A 226 -2.97 -5.46 -28.63
N ARG A 227 -1.87 -4.81 -29.01
CA ARG A 227 -1.76 -4.11 -30.30
C ARG A 227 -1.93 -5.05 -31.47
N GLN A 228 -1.25 -6.20 -31.46
CA GLN A 228 -1.40 -7.22 -32.48
C GLN A 228 -2.83 -7.80 -32.54
N TRP A 229 -3.46 -8.01 -31.38
CA TRP A 229 -4.84 -8.45 -31.31
C TRP A 229 -5.81 -7.44 -31.94
N LEU A 230 -5.67 -6.14 -31.63
CA LEU A 230 -6.45 -5.08 -32.26
C LEU A 230 -6.19 -4.97 -33.77
N GLU A 231 -4.92 -4.97 -34.20
CA GLU A 231 -4.54 -4.87 -35.59
C GLU A 231 -5.06 -6.06 -36.44
N LYS A 232 -5.13 -7.26 -35.82
CA LYS A 232 -5.71 -8.45 -36.48
C LYS A 232 -7.22 -8.31 -36.65
N ALA A 233 -7.92 -7.74 -35.71
CA ALA A 233 -9.37 -7.61 -35.71
C ALA A 233 -9.87 -6.40 -36.52
N LEU A 234 -9.19 -5.25 -36.42
CA LEU A 234 -9.65 -3.95 -36.92
C LEU A 234 -8.86 -3.45 -38.14
N GLY A 235 -7.80 -4.18 -38.54
CA GLY A 235 -6.88 -3.78 -39.60
C GLY A 235 -5.68 -2.97 -39.06
N LYS A 236 -4.57 -3.07 -39.78
CA LYS A 236 -3.30 -2.41 -39.43
C LYS A 236 -3.26 -0.99 -39.98
N HIS A 237 -3.69 -0.02 -39.19
CA HIS A 237 -3.64 1.40 -39.55
C HIS A 237 -3.51 2.29 -38.29
N ASP A 238 -2.96 3.49 -38.44
CA ASP A 238 -2.67 4.43 -37.34
C ASP A 238 -3.87 4.76 -36.48
N ARG A 239 -5.08 4.76 -37.04
CA ARG A 239 -6.31 5.04 -36.31
C ARG A 239 -6.55 4.05 -35.18
N VAL A 240 -6.13 2.77 -35.31
CA VAL A 240 -6.27 1.76 -34.26
C VAL A 240 -5.47 2.18 -33.03
N VAL A 241 -4.19 2.53 -33.20
CA VAL A 241 -3.36 2.96 -32.06
C VAL A 241 -3.88 4.25 -31.46
N LYS A 242 -4.25 5.24 -32.28
CA LYS A 242 -4.76 6.54 -31.82
C LYS A 242 -6.08 6.46 -31.04
N SER A 243 -6.93 5.49 -31.36
CA SER A 243 -8.28 5.37 -30.77
C SER A 243 -8.37 4.36 -29.62
N HIS A 244 -7.40 3.44 -29.49
CA HIS A 244 -7.48 2.34 -28.53
C HIS A 244 -6.35 2.35 -27.49
N PHE A 245 -5.48 3.38 -27.49
CA PHE A 245 -4.40 3.48 -26.50
C PHE A 245 -4.30 4.86 -25.86
N ILE A 246 -4.14 4.85 -24.54
CA ILE A 246 -3.74 6.00 -23.71
C ILE A 246 -2.43 5.62 -23.02
N GLY A 247 -1.45 6.52 -22.99
CA GLY A 247 -0.18 6.32 -22.31
C GLY A 247 -0.06 7.16 -21.05
N VAL A 248 0.48 6.56 -19.99
CA VAL A 248 0.79 7.26 -18.73
C VAL A 248 2.27 7.05 -18.41
N SER A 249 3.08 8.12 -18.50
CA SER A 249 4.54 8.01 -18.35
C SER A 249 5.19 9.36 -18.00
N THR A 250 6.48 9.32 -17.60
CA THR A 250 7.36 10.51 -17.59
C THR A 250 7.99 10.78 -18.95
N LYS A 251 7.83 9.87 -19.95
CA LYS A 251 8.57 9.84 -21.22
C LYS A 251 7.63 10.06 -22.41
N ALA A 252 7.27 11.31 -22.67
CA ALA A 252 6.38 11.68 -23.78
C ALA A 252 6.92 11.20 -25.15
N GLU A 253 8.24 11.34 -25.38
CA GLU A 253 8.87 10.95 -26.63
C GLU A 253 8.69 9.45 -26.91
N LYS A 254 8.91 8.59 -25.91
CA LYS A 254 8.72 7.13 -26.06
C LYS A 254 7.27 6.75 -26.32
N MET A 255 6.31 7.46 -25.70
CA MET A 255 4.87 7.26 -25.98
C MET A 255 4.56 7.61 -27.45
N THR A 256 5.12 8.73 -27.95
CA THR A 256 4.96 9.14 -29.33
C THR A 256 5.61 8.15 -30.30
N GLU A 257 6.83 7.69 -30.04
CA GLU A 257 7.53 6.66 -30.83
C GLU A 257 6.73 5.35 -30.91
N TRP A 258 6.05 4.97 -29.80
CA TRP A 258 5.18 3.80 -29.77
C TRP A 258 3.90 3.98 -30.60
N GLY A 259 3.51 5.24 -30.91
CA GLY A 259 2.36 5.64 -31.74
C GLY A 259 1.19 6.25 -30.98
N ILE A 260 1.33 6.50 -29.66
CA ILE A 260 0.27 7.13 -28.84
C ILE A 260 0.19 8.61 -29.20
N ALA A 261 -1.00 9.05 -29.60
CA ALA A 261 -1.25 10.45 -29.94
C ALA A 261 -1.04 11.40 -28.75
N PRO A 262 -0.49 12.60 -28.94
CA PRO A 262 -0.20 13.55 -27.84
C PRO A 262 -1.40 13.88 -26.95
N GLU A 263 -2.61 13.92 -27.50
CA GLU A 263 -3.86 14.13 -26.78
C GLU A 263 -4.21 12.98 -25.83
N ASN A 264 -3.68 11.78 -26.08
CA ASN A 264 -3.86 10.56 -25.27
C ASN A 264 -2.66 10.29 -24.35
N GLN A 265 -1.74 11.24 -24.20
CA GLN A 265 -0.59 11.10 -23.31
C GLN A 265 -0.84 11.86 -22.01
N LEU A 266 -0.75 11.15 -20.90
CA LEU A 266 -0.83 11.68 -19.55
C LEU A 266 0.56 11.61 -18.91
N LEU A 267 1.04 12.74 -18.40
CA LEU A 267 2.38 12.85 -17.85
C LEU A 267 2.38 12.75 -16.32
N LEU A 268 3.46 12.19 -15.79
CA LEU A 268 3.82 12.26 -14.38
C LEU A 268 5.31 12.68 -14.27
N TRP A 269 5.82 12.78 -13.05
CA TRP A 269 7.14 13.35 -12.78
C TRP A 269 8.09 12.34 -12.15
N ASP A 270 9.38 12.55 -12.32
CA ASP A 270 10.42 11.71 -11.73
C ASP A 270 10.42 11.67 -10.20
N TRP A 271 9.93 12.74 -9.56
CA TRP A 271 9.76 12.83 -8.12
C TRP A 271 8.56 12.02 -7.55
N VAL A 272 7.79 11.37 -8.41
CA VAL A 272 6.74 10.42 -8.01
C VAL A 272 7.34 9.02 -7.99
N GLY A 273 7.47 8.41 -6.81
CA GLY A 273 7.83 7.00 -6.69
C GLY A 273 6.72 6.09 -7.22
N GLY A 274 7.05 4.94 -7.84
CA GLY A 274 6.05 4.04 -8.43
C GLY A 274 4.96 3.62 -7.44
N ARG A 275 5.34 3.11 -6.26
CA ARG A 275 4.42 2.66 -5.20
C ARG A 275 3.64 3.78 -4.50
N TYR A 276 3.96 5.05 -4.80
CA TYR A 276 3.27 6.25 -4.32
C TYR A 276 2.50 6.98 -5.44
N SER A 277 2.32 6.35 -6.62
CA SER A 277 1.89 7.06 -7.82
C SER A 277 0.39 7.08 -8.06
N LEU A 278 -0.41 6.35 -7.30
CA LEU A 278 -1.87 6.24 -7.50
C LEU A 278 -2.61 7.61 -7.47
N TRP A 279 -2.02 8.62 -6.83
CA TRP A 279 -2.54 9.99 -6.75
C TRP A 279 -2.34 10.81 -8.03
N SER A 280 -1.47 10.34 -8.94
CA SER A 280 -1.16 10.97 -10.23
C SER A 280 -2.11 10.47 -11.34
N CYS A 281 -1.76 10.74 -12.60
CA CYS A 281 -2.43 10.15 -13.75
C CYS A 281 -2.37 8.61 -13.81
N ILE A 282 -1.53 7.94 -13.01
CA ILE A 282 -1.59 6.49 -12.79
C ILE A 282 -2.95 6.10 -12.18
N GLY A 283 -3.62 6.98 -11.45
CA GLY A 283 -4.98 6.81 -10.96
C GLY A 283 -6.09 6.96 -11.99
N PHE A 284 -5.78 7.07 -13.28
CA PHE A 284 -6.79 7.21 -14.33
C PHE A 284 -7.86 6.10 -14.30
N PRO A 285 -7.54 4.80 -14.10
CA PRO A 285 -8.54 3.74 -13.92
C PRO A 285 -9.47 3.99 -12.72
N ILE A 286 -8.93 4.58 -11.64
CA ILE A 286 -9.72 4.96 -10.46
C ILE A 286 -10.73 6.03 -10.84
N ALA A 287 -10.26 7.13 -11.47
CA ALA A 287 -11.12 8.23 -11.89
C ALA A 287 -12.19 7.81 -12.91
N LEU A 288 -11.89 6.83 -13.78
CA LEU A 288 -12.87 6.21 -14.67
C LEU A 288 -13.95 5.43 -13.89
N THR A 289 -13.60 4.84 -12.76
CA THR A 289 -14.55 4.06 -11.96
C THR A 289 -15.43 4.93 -11.08
N ILE A 290 -14.82 5.82 -10.27
CA ILE A 290 -15.54 6.59 -9.25
C ILE A 290 -15.85 8.04 -9.66
N GLY A 291 -15.50 8.42 -10.89
CA GLY A 291 -15.68 9.77 -11.40
C GLY A 291 -14.65 10.77 -10.85
N ILE A 292 -14.74 11.99 -11.36
CA ILE A 292 -13.83 13.08 -10.99
C ILE A 292 -14.02 13.47 -9.52
N ASP A 293 -15.26 13.65 -9.10
CA ASP A 293 -15.59 14.04 -7.72
C ASP A 293 -15.10 13.00 -6.70
N GLY A 294 -15.28 11.70 -7.01
CA GLY A 294 -14.77 10.61 -6.18
C GLY A 294 -13.24 10.62 -6.11
N PHE A 295 -12.57 10.84 -7.23
CA PHE A 295 -11.10 10.94 -7.26
C PHE A 295 -10.60 12.16 -6.48
N GLN A 296 -11.26 13.31 -6.60
CA GLN A 296 -10.93 14.51 -5.80
C GLN A 296 -11.14 14.29 -4.30
N GLN A 297 -12.20 13.58 -3.89
CA GLN A 297 -12.40 13.20 -2.49
C GLN A 297 -11.29 12.26 -1.99
N LEU A 298 -10.83 11.31 -2.81
CA LEU A 298 -9.70 10.44 -2.49
C LEU A 298 -8.43 11.27 -2.22
N LEU A 299 -8.13 12.24 -3.09
CA LEU A 299 -7.01 13.17 -2.89
C LEU A 299 -7.18 14.02 -1.63
N ALA A 300 -8.37 14.55 -1.39
CA ALA A 300 -8.66 15.39 -0.22
C ALA A 300 -8.50 14.64 1.11
N GLY A 301 -8.95 13.37 1.18
CA GLY A 301 -8.76 12.55 2.37
C GLY A 301 -7.28 12.29 2.68
N ALA A 302 -6.49 12.04 1.65
CA ALA A 302 -5.05 11.86 1.81
C ALA A 302 -4.34 13.18 2.20
N HIS A 303 -4.76 14.31 1.62
CA HIS A 303 -4.25 15.64 2.00
C HIS A 303 -4.56 15.98 3.47
N ALA A 304 -5.73 15.64 3.96
CA ALA A 304 -6.07 15.84 5.38
C ALA A 304 -5.08 15.12 6.31
N VAL A 305 -4.62 13.93 5.91
CA VAL A 305 -3.57 13.21 6.66
C VAL A 305 -2.20 13.85 6.50
N ASP A 306 -1.87 14.45 5.34
CA ASP A 306 -0.63 15.22 5.18
C ASP A 306 -0.58 16.39 6.17
N GLU A 307 -1.67 17.14 6.30
CA GLU A 307 -1.78 18.25 7.26
C GLU A 307 -1.71 17.75 8.70
N HIS A 308 -2.39 16.65 9.03
CA HIS A 308 -2.31 16.01 10.34
C HIS A 308 -0.87 15.58 10.65
N PHE A 309 -0.18 14.96 9.71
CA PHE A 309 1.19 14.47 9.89
C PHE A 309 2.19 15.61 10.12
N GLN A 310 2.03 16.74 9.42
CA GLN A 310 2.91 17.91 9.57
C GLN A 310 2.68 18.67 10.87
N ASN A 311 1.43 18.81 11.31
CA ASN A 311 1.04 19.82 12.29
C ASN A 311 0.67 19.26 13.67
N THR A 312 0.62 17.92 13.82
CA THR A 312 0.19 17.28 15.08
C THR A 312 1.39 16.80 15.91
N SER A 313 1.34 16.96 17.22
CA SER A 313 2.39 16.44 18.11
C SER A 313 2.48 14.91 18.04
N PHE A 314 3.65 14.32 18.30
CA PHE A 314 3.90 12.89 18.17
C PHE A 314 2.91 12.02 18.95
N GLU A 315 2.46 12.49 20.12
CA GLU A 315 1.54 11.79 21.01
C GLU A 315 0.13 11.61 20.42
N LYS A 316 -0.23 12.42 19.43
CA LYS A 316 -1.53 12.37 18.74
C LYS A 316 -1.41 12.17 17.23
N ASN A 317 -0.21 12.07 16.72
CA ASN A 317 0.09 11.91 15.30
C ASN A 317 -0.01 10.44 14.92
N ILE A 318 -1.11 10.05 14.27
CA ILE A 318 -1.42 8.63 14.00
C ILE A 318 -0.31 7.94 13.20
N PRO A 319 0.20 8.47 12.06
CA PRO A 319 1.33 7.88 11.35
C PRO A 319 2.58 7.66 12.22
N VAL A 320 2.90 8.63 13.07
CA VAL A 320 4.04 8.53 13.99
C VAL A 320 3.81 7.42 15.02
N LEU A 321 2.63 7.35 15.62
CA LEU A 321 2.27 6.29 16.56
C LEU A 321 2.33 4.91 15.92
N MET A 322 1.72 4.73 14.74
CA MET A 322 1.77 3.46 13.99
C MET A 322 3.21 3.03 13.70
N ALA A 323 4.06 3.96 13.28
CA ALA A 323 5.46 3.69 12.99
C ALA A 323 6.26 3.29 14.23
N LEU A 324 6.11 4.04 15.33
CA LEU A 324 6.82 3.77 16.58
C LEU A 324 6.39 2.47 17.24
N LEU A 325 5.10 2.11 17.15
CA LEU A 325 4.60 0.80 17.57
C LEU A 325 5.20 -0.32 16.71
N GLY A 326 5.30 -0.11 15.39
CA GLY A 326 5.99 -1.03 14.49
C GLY A 326 7.46 -1.22 14.85
N ILE A 327 8.19 -0.14 15.15
CA ILE A 327 9.58 -0.18 15.65
C ILE A 327 9.66 -0.95 16.98
N TRP A 328 8.76 -0.68 17.92
CA TRP A 328 8.72 -1.38 19.20
C TRP A 328 8.54 -2.89 19.02
N ASN A 329 7.55 -3.29 18.22
CA ASN A 329 7.28 -4.70 17.98
C ASN A 329 8.43 -5.40 17.24
N ASN A 330 8.93 -4.79 16.16
CA ASN A 330 9.96 -5.40 15.31
C ASN A 330 11.33 -5.47 16.01
N ASN A 331 11.79 -4.35 16.59
CA ASN A 331 13.17 -4.22 17.05
C ASN A 331 13.37 -4.56 18.53
N PHE A 332 12.32 -4.48 19.34
CA PHE A 332 12.45 -4.69 20.79
C PHE A 332 11.67 -5.90 21.28
N LEU A 333 10.51 -6.21 20.70
CA LEU A 333 9.76 -7.42 21.02
C LEU A 333 10.04 -8.60 20.09
N ASN A 334 10.91 -8.42 19.08
CA ASN A 334 11.29 -9.43 18.09
C ASN A 334 10.08 -10.02 17.33
N ILE A 335 9.08 -9.19 17.03
CA ILE A 335 7.91 -9.57 16.23
C ILE A 335 8.11 -9.06 14.80
N GLN A 336 8.70 -9.90 13.94
CA GLN A 336 9.16 -9.53 12.60
C GLN A 336 8.10 -9.74 11.51
N THR A 337 6.84 -9.87 11.87
CA THR A 337 5.74 -10.09 10.92
C THR A 337 4.52 -9.27 11.32
N HIS A 338 3.84 -8.69 10.32
CA HIS A 338 2.74 -7.77 10.49
C HIS A 338 1.58 -8.17 9.57
N ALA A 339 0.48 -8.65 10.17
CA ALA A 339 -0.72 -9.02 9.45
C ALA A 339 -1.70 -7.84 9.37
N VAL A 340 -2.19 -7.55 8.17
CA VAL A 340 -3.23 -6.54 7.89
C VAL A 340 -4.54 -7.26 7.63
N LEU A 341 -5.53 -7.05 8.47
CA LEU A 341 -6.75 -7.84 8.56
C LEU A 341 -7.99 -6.93 8.40
N PRO A 342 -8.33 -6.51 7.18
CA PRO A 342 -9.53 -5.72 6.94
C PRO A 342 -10.80 -6.57 7.07
N TYR A 343 -11.77 -6.08 7.84
CA TYR A 343 -13.10 -6.68 8.00
C TYR A 343 -14.14 -6.06 7.06
N ASP A 344 -13.71 -5.83 5.82
CA ASP A 344 -14.55 -5.45 4.70
C ASP A 344 -13.97 -6.06 3.41
N GLY A 345 -14.77 -6.86 2.71
CA GLY A 345 -14.35 -7.57 1.49
C GLY A 345 -13.87 -6.64 0.37
N ARG A 346 -14.29 -5.37 0.36
CA ARG A 346 -13.82 -4.37 -0.59
C ARG A 346 -12.32 -4.07 -0.44
N LEU A 347 -11.73 -4.28 0.74
CA LEU A 347 -10.30 -4.10 1.01
C LEU A 347 -9.45 -5.36 0.71
N LYS A 348 -9.95 -6.30 -0.06
CA LYS A 348 -9.27 -7.57 -0.42
C LYS A 348 -7.82 -7.37 -0.91
N TYR A 349 -7.57 -6.34 -1.69
CA TYR A 349 -6.23 -6.07 -2.26
C TYR A 349 -5.37 -5.14 -1.40
N PHE A 350 -5.87 -4.71 -0.24
CA PHE A 350 -5.17 -3.72 0.58
C PHE A 350 -3.85 -4.27 1.16
N ALA A 351 -3.86 -5.50 1.67
CA ALA A 351 -2.62 -6.14 2.17
C ALA A 351 -1.56 -6.27 1.05
N ALA A 352 -1.94 -6.69 -0.15
CA ALA A 352 -1.04 -6.80 -1.30
C ALA A 352 -0.46 -5.44 -1.73
N TYR A 353 -1.27 -4.37 -1.69
CA TYR A 353 -0.79 -3.01 -1.92
C TYR A 353 0.25 -2.60 -0.85
N LEU A 354 -0.03 -2.87 0.42
CA LEU A 354 0.89 -2.54 1.53
C LEU A 354 2.19 -3.36 1.50
N GLN A 355 2.16 -4.59 0.97
CA GLN A 355 3.38 -5.36 0.74
C GLN A 355 4.37 -4.59 -0.11
N GLN A 356 3.94 -4.04 -1.23
CA GLN A 356 4.80 -3.21 -2.06
C GLN A 356 5.16 -1.90 -1.34
N LEU A 357 4.17 -1.19 -0.81
CA LEU A 357 4.38 0.10 -0.17
C LEU A 357 5.44 0.02 0.94
N GLU A 358 5.37 -0.95 1.83
CA GLU A 358 6.25 -1.05 2.99
C GLU A 358 7.51 -1.87 2.72
N MET A 359 7.41 -3.08 2.14
CA MET A 359 8.57 -3.96 1.97
C MET A 359 9.54 -3.45 0.90
N GLU A 360 9.06 -2.88 -0.20
CA GLU A 360 9.93 -2.26 -1.22
C GLU A 360 10.58 -0.97 -0.69
N SER A 361 9.88 -0.21 0.17
CA SER A 361 10.43 1.01 0.77
C SER A 361 11.44 0.71 1.88
N ASN A 362 11.09 -0.14 2.82
CA ASN A 362 11.80 -0.32 4.08
C ASN A 362 12.58 -1.64 4.16
N GLY A 363 12.44 -2.55 3.22
CA GLY A 363 13.23 -3.78 3.14
C GLY A 363 14.68 -3.48 2.70
N LYS A 364 15.42 -2.77 3.52
CA LYS A 364 16.79 -2.27 3.23
C LYS A 364 17.77 -2.72 4.30
N SER A 365 18.97 -3.10 3.89
CA SER A 365 20.09 -3.50 4.79
C SER A 365 21.19 -2.44 4.93
N VAL A 366 21.00 -1.27 4.28
CA VAL A 366 22.01 -0.20 4.21
C VAL A 366 21.38 1.13 4.57
N GLN A 367 22.07 1.87 5.45
CA GLN A 367 21.70 3.24 5.85
C GLN A 367 21.93 4.24 4.70
N ARG A 368 21.32 5.44 4.81
CA ARG A 368 21.51 6.56 3.85
C ARG A 368 22.99 6.92 3.62
N GLY A 369 23.83 6.73 4.64
CA GLY A 369 25.28 6.98 4.58
C GLY A 369 26.11 5.82 4.03
N GLY A 370 25.50 4.72 3.59
CA GLY A 370 26.20 3.55 3.03
C GLY A 370 26.67 2.51 4.05
N GLN A 371 26.46 2.73 5.36
CA GLN A 371 26.77 1.75 6.41
C GLN A 371 25.66 0.68 6.49
N LYS A 372 25.97 -0.48 7.06
CA LYS A 372 24.93 -1.47 7.40
C LYS A 372 23.98 -0.91 8.46
N VAL A 373 22.74 -1.33 8.41
CA VAL A 373 21.75 -0.98 9.45
C VAL A 373 22.12 -1.63 10.79
N GLU A 374 21.77 -0.95 11.88
CA GLU A 374 21.98 -1.42 13.25
C GLU A 374 20.78 -2.18 13.82
N LEU A 375 19.59 -1.92 13.29
CA LEU A 375 18.33 -2.51 13.68
C LEU A 375 17.74 -3.30 12.51
N ASP A 376 16.98 -4.34 12.79
CA ASP A 376 16.22 -5.05 11.77
C ASP A 376 15.18 -4.13 11.16
N THR A 377 15.17 -4.06 9.83
CA THR A 377 14.24 -3.21 9.08
C THR A 377 13.04 -4.01 8.60
N CYS A 378 11.93 -3.36 8.44
CA CYS A 378 10.74 -3.82 7.74
C CYS A 378 10.25 -5.23 8.13
N PRO A 379 9.17 -5.35 8.92
CA PRO A 379 8.52 -6.64 9.13
C PRO A 379 8.00 -7.21 7.80
N ILE A 380 7.82 -8.53 7.74
CA ILE A 380 7.11 -9.17 6.63
C ILE A 380 5.63 -8.77 6.73
N VAL A 381 5.16 -8.02 5.74
CA VAL A 381 3.75 -7.58 5.64
C VAL A 381 2.94 -8.61 4.86
N TRP A 382 1.81 -9.03 5.41
CA TRP A 382 0.90 -9.97 4.79
C TRP A 382 -0.52 -9.78 5.33
N GLY A 383 -1.48 -10.49 4.84
CA GLY A 383 -2.84 -10.41 5.35
C GLY A 383 -3.89 -10.86 4.34
N GLU A 384 -5.13 -10.87 4.79
CA GLU A 384 -6.32 -11.25 4.03
C GLU A 384 -7.52 -10.58 4.69
N VAL A 385 -8.64 -10.51 3.98
CA VAL A 385 -9.94 -10.12 4.55
C VAL A 385 -10.22 -10.97 5.80
N GLY A 386 -10.47 -10.30 6.93
CA GLY A 386 -10.55 -10.94 8.25
C GLY A 386 -11.44 -12.18 8.32
N PRO A 387 -12.70 -12.15 7.85
CA PRO A 387 -13.56 -13.34 7.81
C PRO A 387 -12.94 -14.53 7.05
N ASN A 388 -12.28 -14.30 5.92
CA ASN A 388 -11.58 -15.35 5.18
C ASN A 388 -10.32 -15.83 5.93
N ALA A 389 -9.58 -14.89 6.51
CA ALA A 389 -8.38 -15.15 7.30
C ALA A 389 -8.65 -16.10 8.47
N GLN A 390 -9.82 -15.99 9.12
CA GLN A 390 -10.25 -16.88 10.19
C GLN A 390 -10.24 -18.35 9.79
N HIS A 391 -10.55 -18.65 8.52
CA HIS A 391 -10.56 -20.00 7.98
C HIS A 391 -9.25 -20.41 7.31
N ALA A 392 -8.28 -19.49 7.20
CA ALA A 392 -7.01 -19.75 6.53
C ALA A 392 -5.82 -19.87 7.50
N PHE A 393 -5.61 -18.90 8.39
CA PHE A 393 -4.39 -18.82 9.18
C PHE A 393 -4.57 -18.35 10.64
N TYR A 394 -5.78 -18.13 11.13
CA TYR A 394 -5.99 -17.75 12.54
C TYR A 394 -5.56 -18.85 13.52
N GLN A 395 -5.51 -20.08 13.10
CA GLN A 395 -4.90 -21.17 13.90
C GLN A 395 -3.46 -20.80 14.32
N LEU A 396 -2.66 -20.28 13.37
CA LEU A 396 -1.31 -19.82 13.64
C LEU A 396 -1.29 -18.58 14.55
N LEU A 397 -2.20 -17.61 14.33
CA LEU A 397 -2.24 -16.40 15.13
C LEU A 397 -2.56 -16.68 16.60
N HIS A 398 -3.44 -17.64 16.87
CA HIS A 398 -3.90 -17.94 18.23
C HIS A 398 -3.04 -18.97 18.97
N GLN A 399 -2.54 -19.99 18.27
CA GLN A 399 -1.88 -21.17 18.88
C GLN A 399 -0.54 -21.52 18.22
N GLY A 400 -0.05 -20.67 17.30
CA GLY A 400 1.28 -20.83 16.71
C GLY A 400 2.39 -20.39 17.66
N THR A 401 3.62 -20.73 17.29
CA THR A 401 4.82 -20.39 18.08
C THR A 401 5.42 -19.03 17.71
N GLN A 402 4.90 -18.37 16.66
CA GLN A 402 5.40 -17.10 16.16
C GLN A 402 4.45 -15.97 16.59
N ALA A 403 5.00 -14.95 17.23
CA ALA A 403 4.23 -13.73 17.51
C ALA A 403 4.01 -12.92 16.22
N VAL A 404 2.81 -12.36 16.08
CA VAL A 404 2.40 -11.57 14.92
C VAL A 404 1.75 -10.27 15.40
N THR A 405 2.18 -9.13 14.89
CA THR A 405 1.45 -7.87 15.07
C THR A 405 0.29 -7.81 14.07
N CYS A 406 -0.88 -7.38 14.52
CA CYS A 406 -2.07 -7.31 13.67
C CYS A 406 -2.66 -5.89 13.62
N ASP A 407 -3.03 -5.43 12.41
CA ASP A 407 -3.89 -4.27 12.21
C ASP A 407 -5.28 -4.74 11.77
N PHE A 408 -6.28 -4.53 12.61
CA PHE A 408 -7.69 -4.75 12.31
C PHE A 408 -8.27 -3.47 11.71
N ILE A 409 -8.89 -3.55 10.52
CA ILE A 409 -9.44 -2.39 9.83
C ILE A 409 -10.91 -2.66 9.52
N ALA A 410 -11.81 -1.77 9.96
CA ALA A 410 -13.24 -1.95 9.68
C ALA A 410 -13.96 -0.61 9.51
N PRO A 411 -14.91 -0.50 8.55
CA PRO A 411 -15.84 0.62 8.50
C PRO A 411 -16.92 0.45 9.57
N ILE A 412 -17.27 1.54 10.27
CA ILE A 412 -18.36 1.53 11.26
C ILE A 412 -19.71 1.40 10.56
N GLN A 413 -19.87 2.09 9.43
CA GLN A 413 -21.13 2.15 8.67
C GLN A 413 -20.93 1.56 7.28
N ARG A 414 -21.90 0.79 6.84
CA ARG A 414 -22.09 0.28 5.48
C ARG A 414 -23.58 0.10 5.22
N TYR A 415 -23.96 0.07 3.95
CA TYR A 415 -25.36 -0.12 3.53
C TYR A 415 -26.31 0.97 4.03
N ASN A 416 -25.85 2.22 4.07
CA ASN A 416 -26.71 3.37 4.36
C ASN A 416 -27.78 3.51 3.26
N ALA A 417 -29.00 3.89 3.65
CA ALA A 417 -30.17 3.98 2.76
C ALA A 417 -29.94 4.80 1.48
N ASP A 418 -29.08 5.82 1.54
CA ASP A 418 -28.82 6.72 0.41
C ASP A 418 -28.04 6.08 -0.75
N HIS A 419 -27.21 5.06 -0.46
CA HIS A 419 -26.37 4.37 -1.46
C HIS A 419 -26.96 3.03 -1.93
N PHE A 420 -27.85 2.42 -1.15
CA PHE A 420 -28.35 1.05 -1.37
C PHE A 420 -29.88 0.97 -1.54
N THR A 421 -30.53 2.03 -1.98
CA THR A 421 -31.99 2.07 -2.21
C THR A 421 -32.52 1.03 -3.22
N TYR A 422 -31.63 0.38 -3.97
CA TYR A 422 -31.94 -0.62 -4.98
C TYR A 422 -31.64 -2.08 -4.54
N VAL A 423 -31.22 -2.29 -3.28
CA VAL A 423 -30.93 -3.65 -2.78
C VAL A 423 -32.14 -4.17 -2.01
N GLU A 424 -32.80 -5.20 -2.54
CA GLU A 424 -34.00 -5.79 -1.94
C GLU A 424 -33.84 -6.38 -0.53
N ASN A 425 -32.58 -6.60 -0.07
CA ASN A 425 -32.24 -7.23 1.22
C ASN A 425 -31.29 -6.37 2.07
N ALA A 426 -31.49 -5.06 2.10
CA ALA A 426 -30.60 -4.14 2.84
C ALA A 426 -30.46 -4.49 4.33
N GLU A 427 -31.54 -4.92 4.99
CA GLU A 427 -31.51 -5.32 6.41
C GLU A 427 -30.60 -6.53 6.65
N ALA A 428 -30.68 -7.56 5.81
CA ALA A 428 -29.81 -8.74 5.91
C ALA A 428 -28.34 -8.39 5.68
N LEU A 429 -28.04 -7.45 4.78
CA LEU A 429 -26.68 -6.97 4.55
C LEU A 429 -26.13 -6.17 5.74
N VAL A 430 -26.99 -5.40 6.43
CA VAL A 430 -26.62 -4.70 7.68
C VAL A 430 -26.30 -5.72 8.78
N GLU A 431 -27.09 -6.79 8.92
CA GLU A 431 -26.80 -7.87 9.88
C GLU A 431 -25.46 -8.56 9.56
N GLN A 432 -25.18 -8.85 8.29
CA GLN A 432 -23.89 -9.40 7.86
C GLN A 432 -22.73 -8.45 8.18
N HIS A 433 -22.92 -7.15 8.03
CA HIS A 433 -21.91 -6.16 8.41
C HIS A 433 -21.68 -6.17 9.94
N HIS A 434 -22.74 -6.21 10.75
CA HIS A 434 -22.61 -6.31 12.21
C HIS A 434 -21.94 -7.63 12.62
N LEU A 435 -22.20 -8.72 11.93
CA LEU A 435 -21.50 -10.00 12.15
C LEU A 435 -20.00 -9.87 11.87
N ALA A 436 -19.61 -9.18 10.79
CA ALA A 436 -18.21 -8.93 10.49
C ALA A 436 -17.54 -8.05 11.56
N LEU A 437 -18.20 -6.97 12.02
CA LEU A 437 -17.70 -6.13 13.11
C LEU A 437 -17.56 -6.90 14.43
N SER A 438 -18.56 -7.73 14.78
CA SER A 438 -18.51 -8.59 15.95
C SER A 438 -17.30 -9.52 15.91
N ASN A 439 -17.04 -10.16 14.76
CA ASN A 439 -15.85 -11.01 14.57
C ASN A 439 -14.56 -10.21 14.66
N CYS A 440 -14.48 -9.01 14.08
CA CYS A 440 -13.32 -8.12 14.19
C CYS A 440 -12.95 -7.86 15.66
N LEU A 441 -13.94 -7.46 16.45
CA LEU A 441 -13.76 -7.17 17.87
C LEU A 441 -13.44 -8.43 18.69
N ALA A 442 -14.12 -9.54 18.42
CA ALA A 442 -13.88 -10.82 19.09
C ALA A 442 -12.45 -11.32 18.85
N GLN A 443 -11.97 -11.29 17.61
CA GLN A 443 -10.63 -11.76 17.28
C GLN A 443 -9.54 -10.88 17.88
N SER A 444 -9.68 -9.55 17.83
CA SER A 444 -8.73 -8.64 18.47
C SER A 444 -8.70 -8.81 20.00
N ARG A 445 -9.87 -9.10 20.60
CA ARG A 445 -9.98 -9.39 22.04
C ARG A 445 -9.30 -10.72 22.38
N LEU A 446 -9.58 -11.78 21.62
CA LEU A 446 -9.01 -13.10 21.86
C LEU A 446 -7.48 -13.11 21.70
N LEU A 447 -6.92 -12.42 20.70
CA LEU A 447 -5.48 -12.24 20.53
C LEU A 447 -4.83 -11.54 21.73
N ALA A 448 -5.51 -10.55 22.33
CA ALA A 448 -4.97 -9.80 23.47
C ALA A 448 -5.06 -10.58 24.79
N PHE A 449 -6.21 -11.22 25.06
CA PHE A 449 -6.53 -11.77 26.40
C PHE A 449 -6.47 -13.30 26.46
N GLY A 450 -6.36 -14.00 25.33
CA GLY A 450 -6.36 -15.46 25.29
C GLY A 450 -7.60 -16.08 25.91
N ASN A 451 -7.43 -17.13 26.68
CA ASN A 451 -8.52 -17.81 27.38
C ASN A 451 -9.37 -16.88 28.25
N GLU A 452 -8.78 -15.83 28.83
CA GLU A 452 -9.49 -14.90 29.69
C GLU A 452 -10.39 -13.92 28.91
N ALA A 453 -10.42 -14.00 27.59
CA ALA A 453 -11.41 -13.31 26.76
C ALA A 453 -12.82 -13.89 26.93
N LEU A 454 -12.92 -15.14 27.42
CA LEU A 454 -14.15 -15.89 27.66
C LEU A 454 -14.49 -15.94 29.16
N ASP A 455 -15.71 -16.30 29.51
CA ASP A 455 -16.15 -16.40 30.90
C ASP A 455 -15.51 -17.62 31.59
N THR A 456 -15.09 -17.47 32.84
CA THR A 456 -14.08 -18.26 33.53
C THR A 456 -14.46 -19.69 33.92
N LYS A 457 -15.73 -20.08 33.86
CA LYS A 457 -16.18 -21.37 34.41
C LYS A 457 -15.75 -22.62 33.64
N GLU A 458 -15.39 -22.47 32.36
CA GLU A 458 -14.98 -23.58 31.51
C GLU A 458 -13.45 -23.73 31.38
N LEU A 459 -12.68 -22.74 31.85
CA LEU A 459 -11.26 -22.58 31.52
C LEU A 459 -10.33 -23.52 32.31
N GLU A 460 -10.68 -23.87 33.58
CA GLU A 460 -9.81 -24.67 34.47
C GLU A 460 -9.64 -26.12 34.02
N SER A 461 -10.50 -26.60 33.11
CA SER A 461 -10.48 -27.98 32.63
C SER A 461 -10.12 -28.15 31.14
N LEU A 462 -9.77 -27.07 30.43
CA LEU A 462 -9.44 -27.17 29.01
C LEU A 462 -8.10 -27.89 28.80
N PRO A 463 -8.06 -28.91 27.94
CA PRO A 463 -6.81 -29.51 27.55
C PRO A 463 -5.91 -28.51 26.84
N ILE A 464 -4.59 -28.64 26.99
CA ILE A 464 -3.59 -27.68 26.51
C ILE A 464 -3.76 -27.31 25.03
N TYR A 465 -4.19 -28.24 24.18
CA TYR A 465 -4.43 -27.99 22.75
C TYR A 465 -5.68 -27.15 22.45
N LYS A 466 -6.47 -26.80 23.45
CA LYS A 466 -7.62 -25.88 23.36
C LYS A 466 -7.36 -24.55 24.08
N GLN A 467 -6.16 -24.34 24.59
CA GLN A 467 -5.80 -23.11 25.28
C GLN A 467 -5.31 -22.06 24.30
N TYR A 468 -5.61 -20.80 24.62
CA TYR A 468 -5.18 -19.62 23.89
C TYR A 468 -4.32 -18.76 24.82
N GLU A 469 -3.07 -18.54 24.47
CA GLU A 469 -2.13 -17.79 25.31
C GLU A 469 -2.46 -16.30 25.35
N GLY A 470 -2.94 -15.74 24.25
CA GLY A 470 -3.16 -14.30 24.12
C GLY A 470 -1.86 -13.52 24.02
N ASN A 471 -1.85 -12.29 24.56
CA ASN A 471 -0.70 -11.38 24.62
C ASN A 471 -0.11 -10.99 23.25
N GLN A 472 -0.89 -11.14 22.16
CA GLN A 472 -0.50 -10.72 20.82
C GLN A 472 -0.90 -9.26 20.60
N PRO A 473 0.05 -8.39 20.21
CA PRO A 473 -0.21 -6.97 20.03
C PRO A 473 -1.05 -6.71 18.78
N SER A 474 -2.03 -5.82 18.89
CA SER A 474 -2.84 -5.40 17.75
C SER A 474 -3.30 -3.95 17.85
N SER A 475 -3.45 -3.32 16.67
CA SER A 475 -4.17 -2.05 16.50
C SER A 475 -5.54 -2.30 15.89
N THR A 476 -6.46 -1.37 16.11
CA THR A 476 -7.76 -1.33 15.42
C THR A 476 -7.96 0.04 14.79
N LEU A 477 -8.18 0.08 13.49
CA LEU A 477 -8.53 1.29 12.73
C LEU A 477 -10.00 1.20 12.33
N LEU A 478 -10.83 2.06 12.91
CA LEU A 478 -12.23 2.19 12.55
C LEU A 478 -12.41 3.41 11.65
N LEU A 479 -12.91 3.19 10.45
CA LEU A 479 -13.34 4.25 9.52
C LEU A 479 -14.83 4.52 9.77
N LYS A 480 -15.26 5.79 9.72
CA LYS A 480 -16.71 6.09 9.79
C LYS A 480 -17.47 5.32 8.72
N GLU A 481 -16.96 5.34 7.51
CA GLU A 481 -17.44 4.61 6.34
C GLU A 481 -16.26 4.39 5.38
N LEU A 482 -16.27 3.32 4.59
CA LEU A 482 -15.30 3.15 3.50
C LEU A 482 -15.82 3.87 2.25
N ASN A 483 -15.40 5.10 2.09
CA ASN A 483 -15.67 5.97 0.95
C ASN A 483 -14.36 6.53 0.34
N PRO A 484 -14.39 7.27 -0.78
CA PRO A 484 -13.18 7.80 -1.40
C PRO A 484 -12.30 8.60 -0.43
N TYR A 485 -12.90 9.47 0.37
CA TYR A 485 -12.17 10.31 1.33
C TYR A 485 -11.47 9.48 2.41
N SER A 486 -12.20 8.60 3.09
CA SER A 486 -11.65 7.77 4.17
C SER A 486 -10.62 6.75 3.69
N LEU A 487 -10.77 6.22 2.45
CA LEU A 487 -9.74 5.38 1.83
C LEU A 487 -8.48 6.19 1.52
N GLY A 488 -8.62 7.43 1.05
CA GLY A 488 -7.50 8.36 0.88
C GLY A 488 -6.73 8.59 2.18
N MET A 489 -7.47 8.83 3.28
CA MET A 489 -6.88 8.92 4.62
C MET A 489 -6.12 7.65 4.99
N LEU A 490 -6.74 6.49 4.86
CA LEU A 490 -6.16 5.19 5.24
C LEU A 490 -4.84 4.94 4.50
N ILE A 491 -4.79 5.16 3.19
CA ILE A 491 -3.58 4.98 2.39
C ILE A 491 -2.46 5.93 2.85
N ALA A 492 -2.76 7.21 3.03
CA ALA A 492 -1.78 8.21 3.44
C ALA A 492 -1.21 7.96 4.85
N LEU A 493 -2.01 7.41 5.78
CA LEU A 493 -1.50 6.97 7.10
C LEU A 493 -0.37 5.95 6.96
N TYR A 494 -0.53 4.94 6.10
CA TYR A 494 0.51 3.93 5.88
C TYR A 494 1.70 4.49 5.08
N GLU A 495 1.50 5.40 4.12
CA GLU A 495 2.61 6.08 3.43
C GLU A 495 3.51 6.82 4.43
N HIS A 496 2.92 7.59 5.35
CA HIS A 496 3.67 8.32 6.36
C HIS A 496 4.23 7.42 7.45
N LYS A 497 3.54 6.33 7.86
CA LYS A 497 4.09 5.29 8.73
C LYS A 497 5.42 4.77 8.16
N VAL A 498 5.43 4.39 6.89
CA VAL A 498 6.63 3.88 6.19
C VAL A 498 7.75 4.92 6.18
N PHE A 499 7.43 6.18 5.93
CA PHE A 499 8.42 7.26 5.98
C PHE A 499 9.01 7.43 7.38
N VAL A 500 8.19 7.48 8.42
CA VAL A 500 8.67 7.62 9.81
C VAL A 500 9.60 6.46 10.19
N GLN A 501 9.22 5.22 9.90
CA GLN A 501 10.07 4.05 10.14
C GLN A 501 11.41 4.17 9.41
N SER A 502 11.41 4.63 8.16
CA SER A 502 12.65 4.83 7.40
C SER A 502 13.60 5.86 8.05
N VAL A 503 13.05 6.88 8.69
CA VAL A 503 13.82 7.88 9.45
C VAL A 503 14.46 7.23 10.68
N ILE A 504 13.71 6.44 11.42
CA ILE A 504 14.23 5.75 12.63
C ILE A 504 15.36 4.79 12.26
N TRP A 505 15.19 3.98 11.20
CA TRP A 505 16.20 3.05 10.70
C TRP A 505 17.32 3.73 9.90
N ASN A 506 17.20 5.03 9.60
CA ASN A 506 18.13 5.80 8.79
C ASN A 506 18.33 5.23 7.38
N ILE A 507 17.28 4.74 6.74
CA ILE A 507 17.30 4.14 5.40
C ILE A 507 16.60 5.04 4.37
N ASN A 508 16.87 4.82 3.06
CA ASN A 508 16.14 5.49 1.98
C ASN A 508 14.89 4.69 1.56
N PRO A 509 13.66 5.21 1.79
CA PRO A 509 12.44 4.48 1.44
C PRO A 509 11.98 4.68 -0.01
N PHE A 510 12.69 5.44 -0.84
CA PHE A 510 12.22 5.91 -2.14
C PHE A 510 12.90 5.28 -3.34
N ASP A 511 13.91 4.44 -3.13
CA ASP A 511 14.59 3.63 -4.15
C ASP A 511 14.21 2.14 -4.06
N GLN A 512 14.70 1.33 -5.02
CA GLN A 512 14.44 -0.11 -5.11
C GLN A 512 15.57 -0.88 -5.81
N TRP A 513 16.83 -0.64 -5.44
CA TRP A 513 18.02 -1.25 -6.07
C TRP A 513 18.00 -2.79 -6.04
N GLY A 514 17.31 -3.40 -5.08
CA GLY A 514 17.22 -4.85 -4.92
C GLY A 514 16.57 -5.61 -6.08
N VAL A 515 15.79 -4.94 -6.94
CA VAL A 515 15.12 -5.58 -8.08
C VAL A 515 15.86 -5.43 -9.41
N GLU A 516 16.95 -4.64 -9.48
CA GLU A 516 17.62 -4.32 -10.76
C GLU A 516 18.46 -5.48 -11.29
N LYS A 517 19.16 -6.23 -10.44
CA LYS A 517 20.02 -7.34 -10.87
C LYS A 517 19.23 -8.51 -11.45
N GLY A 518 18.07 -8.84 -10.87
CA GLY A 518 17.20 -9.88 -11.40
C GLY A 518 16.78 -9.61 -12.85
N LYS A 519 16.42 -8.37 -13.16
CA LYS A 519 16.08 -7.95 -14.54
C LYS A 519 17.26 -8.14 -15.50
N GLN A 520 18.44 -7.69 -15.12
CA GLN A 520 19.66 -7.84 -15.93
C GLN A 520 19.97 -9.32 -16.24
N ILE A 521 19.77 -10.21 -15.26
CA ILE A 521 19.97 -11.65 -15.45
C ILE A 521 18.89 -12.22 -16.39
N ALA A 522 17.62 -11.81 -16.21
CA ALA A 522 16.53 -12.25 -17.08
C ALA A 522 16.77 -11.86 -18.54
N ASP A 523 17.25 -10.64 -18.80
CA ASP A 523 17.61 -10.16 -20.14
C ASP A 523 18.73 -11.00 -20.78
N GLN A 524 19.63 -11.58 -20.00
CA GLN A 524 20.69 -12.50 -20.49
C GLN A 524 20.16 -13.91 -20.77
N LEU A 525 19.15 -14.37 -20.01
CA LEU A 525 18.58 -15.71 -20.16
C LEU A 525 17.57 -15.80 -21.31
N LEU A 526 16.84 -14.73 -21.60
CA LEU A 526 15.80 -14.73 -22.62
C LEU A 526 16.29 -15.13 -24.03
N PRO A 527 17.45 -14.64 -24.55
CA PRO A 527 17.99 -15.09 -25.83
C PRO A 527 18.32 -16.60 -25.86
N ILE A 528 18.70 -17.17 -24.71
CA ILE A 528 18.99 -18.60 -24.59
C ILE A 528 17.69 -19.41 -24.71
N LEU A 529 16.64 -19.01 -24.01
CA LEU A 529 15.34 -19.67 -24.05
C LEU A 529 14.68 -19.55 -25.42
N ASN A 530 14.92 -18.46 -26.14
CA ASN A 530 14.42 -18.26 -27.50
C ASN A 530 15.29 -18.96 -28.58
N GLY A 531 16.36 -19.67 -28.19
CA GLY A 531 17.24 -20.39 -29.12
C GLY A 531 18.22 -19.50 -29.89
N ALA A 532 18.28 -18.20 -29.60
CA ALA A 532 19.19 -17.26 -30.24
C ALA A 532 20.64 -17.37 -29.72
N GLN A 533 20.85 -17.96 -28.56
CA GLN A 533 22.15 -18.17 -27.93
C GLN A 533 22.20 -19.56 -27.30
N ASN A 534 23.34 -20.27 -27.38
CA ASN A 534 23.49 -21.64 -26.87
C ASN A 534 24.59 -21.81 -25.81
N ASP A 535 25.36 -20.76 -25.49
CA ASP A 535 26.42 -20.82 -24.49
C ASP A 535 25.84 -20.76 -23.07
N LEU A 536 26.01 -21.87 -22.34
CA LEU A 536 25.60 -22.02 -20.95
C LEU A 536 26.76 -22.06 -19.97
N SER A 537 28.00 -21.81 -20.44
CA SER A 537 29.22 -22.02 -19.65
C SER A 537 29.33 -21.10 -18.42
N ALA A 538 28.78 -19.88 -18.52
CA ALA A 538 28.78 -18.89 -17.44
C ALA A 538 27.71 -19.14 -16.36
N LEU A 539 26.79 -20.08 -16.57
CA LEU A 539 25.68 -20.34 -15.65
C LEU A 539 26.06 -21.42 -14.62
N ASP A 540 25.51 -21.28 -13.42
CA ASP A 540 25.59 -22.32 -12.40
C ASP A 540 24.92 -23.63 -12.84
N ALA A 541 25.26 -24.74 -12.18
CA ALA A 541 24.80 -26.06 -12.57
C ALA A 541 23.27 -26.22 -12.52
N SER A 542 22.59 -25.58 -11.55
CA SER A 542 21.14 -25.63 -11.41
C SER A 542 20.45 -24.90 -12.54
N THR A 543 20.79 -23.63 -12.77
CA THR A 543 20.21 -22.81 -13.87
C THR A 543 20.44 -23.48 -15.22
N ARG A 544 21.65 -23.98 -15.48
CA ARG A 544 22.01 -24.70 -16.71
C ARG A 544 21.20 -25.98 -16.88
N GLY A 545 21.02 -26.76 -15.82
CA GLY A 545 20.20 -27.98 -15.83
C GLY A 545 18.74 -27.69 -16.18
N LEU A 546 18.15 -26.71 -15.50
CA LEU A 546 16.76 -26.28 -15.75
C LEU A 546 16.55 -25.78 -17.18
N ILE A 547 17.46 -24.96 -17.72
CA ILE A 547 17.38 -24.50 -19.11
C ILE A 547 17.42 -25.69 -20.10
N LYS A 548 18.26 -26.69 -19.85
CA LYS A 548 18.32 -27.89 -20.72
C LYS A 548 17.00 -28.64 -20.72
N ILE A 549 16.33 -28.77 -19.56
CA ILE A 549 15.00 -29.38 -19.44
C ILE A 549 13.97 -28.54 -20.21
N LEU A 550 13.93 -27.21 -19.98
CA LEU A 550 13.01 -26.31 -20.67
C LEU A 550 13.15 -26.35 -22.21
N LEU A 551 14.36 -26.59 -22.71
CA LEU A 551 14.63 -26.73 -24.14
C LEU A 551 14.46 -28.16 -24.66
N GLY A 552 13.97 -29.12 -23.85
CA GLY A 552 13.82 -30.54 -24.23
C GLY A 552 15.15 -31.25 -24.50
N LYS A 553 16.25 -30.77 -23.93
CA LYS A 553 17.60 -31.33 -24.13
C LYS A 553 18.00 -32.36 -23.06
N ILE A 554 17.17 -32.57 -22.08
CA ILE A 554 17.27 -33.64 -21.07
C ILE A 554 15.86 -34.15 -20.83
N ASP A 555 15.65 -35.45 -20.97
CA ASP A 555 14.45 -36.13 -20.49
C ASP A 555 14.39 -36.02 -18.95
N GLY A 556 13.24 -35.57 -18.41
CA GLY A 556 13.05 -35.28 -17.00
C GLY A 556 13.05 -36.50 -16.10
#